data_34bc0c08ab914db28c3fffb993ad4b2f
#
_entry.id   34bc0c08ab914db28c3fffb993ad4b2f
#
_cell.length_a   1.000
_cell.length_b   1.000
_cell.length_c   1.000
_cell.angle_alpha   90.00
_cell.angle_beta   90.00
_cell.angle_gamma   90.00
#
_symmetry.space_group_name_H-M   'P 1'
#
loop_
_entity.id
_entity.type
_entity.pdbx_description
1 polymer ?
#
loop_
_entity_poly.entity_id
_entity_poly.type
_entity_poly.pdbx_seq_one_letter_code
_entity_poly.pdbx_strand_id
1 'polypeptide(L)'
;VAVYTHLGAEDLARLIAKYDAGRLVSAKGIAEGVSNSNWLIETTQARYILTMYERRIELADLPFFLALLDHLSEAGCPVPRTIHDRSGAPFRMVGEKAAALIEFLPGVSPTTPDPDQARAVGSALAQIHLAAGSFAMSRPNDLGPQQTSAILHECGADALASIDPNLPRILDVATGIARNWPNDLPLSIIHSDLFPDNVLMLGDRVTGMIDFYFACTGAMAYDLAVTHAAWCFDRSGMHLNQALGAALVEGYDSVRPLNKSERDHLPLLAQGACLRFIASRAQDWLDTPADALVRRKDPMDFVHRLEFYRDKGQSAFS
;
A
#
# COMPACT_ATOMS: atom_id res chain seq x y z
N VAL A 1 14.19 13.44 -5.81
CA VAL A 1 15.21 12.37 -5.90
C VAL A 1 15.02 11.46 -4.70
N ALA A 2 14.56 10.23 -4.93
CA ALA A 2 14.16 9.29 -3.87
C ALA A 2 15.32 8.40 -3.36
N VAL A 3 16.57 8.83 -3.45
CA VAL A 3 17.71 8.16 -2.81
C VAL A 3 18.29 9.13 -1.78
N TYR A 4 17.91 8.91 -0.52
CA TYR A 4 18.37 9.75 0.61
C TYR A 4 19.74 9.31 1.13
N THR A 5 20.07 8.00 1.01
CA THR A 5 21.37 7.45 1.42
C THR A 5 22.18 7.09 0.19
N HIS A 6 23.37 7.67 0.09
CA HIS A 6 24.32 7.31 -0.97
C HIS A 6 25.24 6.19 -0.49
N LEU A 7 25.19 5.04 -1.16
CA LEU A 7 26.15 3.95 -0.98
C LEU A 7 27.12 3.93 -2.16
N GLY A 8 28.42 3.91 -1.86
CA GLY A 8 29.46 3.75 -2.87
C GLY A 8 29.46 2.33 -3.48
N ALA A 9 30.05 2.17 -4.65
CA ALA A 9 30.11 0.87 -5.33
C ALA A 9 30.79 -0.22 -4.47
N GLU A 10 31.82 0.16 -3.70
CA GLU A 10 32.51 -0.74 -2.79
C GLU A 10 31.65 -1.16 -1.59
N ASP A 11 30.84 -0.24 -1.04
CA ASP A 11 29.92 -0.53 0.06
C ASP A 11 28.83 -1.48 -0.39
N LEU A 12 28.26 -1.25 -1.58
CA LEU A 12 27.29 -2.13 -2.21
C LEU A 12 27.88 -3.51 -2.48
N ALA A 13 29.10 -3.58 -3.02
CA ALA A 13 29.77 -4.86 -3.27
C ALA A 13 30.02 -5.65 -1.97
N ARG A 14 30.46 -4.97 -0.89
CA ARG A 14 30.64 -5.57 0.45
C ARG A 14 29.32 -6.04 1.03
N LEU A 15 28.24 -5.29 0.85
CA LEU A 15 26.91 -5.67 1.33
C LEU A 15 26.39 -6.91 0.58
N ILE A 16 26.43 -6.89 -0.75
CA ILE A 16 25.95 -8.02 -1.59
C ILE A 16 26.78 -9.28 -1.32
N ALA A 17 28.08 -9.18 -1.04
CA ALA A 17 28.92 -10.30 -0.69
C ALA A 17 28.49 -11.03 0.60
N LYS A 18 27.59 -10.47 1.40
CA LYS A 18 27.01 -11.16 2.59
C LYS A 18 25.88 -12.12 2.23
N TYR A 19 25.35 -12.03 1.02
CA TYR A 19 24.27 -12.88 0.51
C TYR A 19 24.81 -13.96 -0.43
N ASP A 20 24.05 -15.02 -0.62
CA ASP A 20 24.32 -16.02 -1.65
C ASP A 20 23.62 -15.62 -2.97
N ALA A 21 23.95 -14.41 -3.42
CA ALA A 21 23.30 -13.75 -4.56
C ALA A 21 24.26 -13.50 -5.73
N GLY A 22 25.46 -14.08 -5.71
CA GLY A 22 26.51 -13.83 -6.70
C GLY A 22 27.30 -12.55 -6.41
N ARG A 23 28.12 -12.13 -7.40
CA ARG A 23 28.93 -10.91 -7.32
C ARG A 23 28.18 -9.73 -7.92
N LEU A 24 28.27 -8.55 -7.31
CA LEU A 24 27.72 -7.32 -7.85
C LEU A 24 28.30 -7.03 -9.24
N VAL A 25 27.45 -6.79 -10.21
CA VAL A 25 27.78 -6.36 -11.59
C VAL A 25 27.45 -4.88 -11.76
N SER A 26 26.23 -4.50 -11.41
CA SER A 26 25.79 -3.10 -11.49
C SER A 26 24.80 -2.77 -10.38
N ALA A 27 24.70 -1.48 -10.04
CA ALA A 27 23.69 -0.94 -9.13
C ALA A 27 23.18 0.39 -9.68
N LYS A 28 21.84 0.54 -9.74
CA LYS A 28 21.20 1.76 -10.20
C LYS A 28 20.15 2.20 -9.17
N GLY A 29 20.28 3.44 -8.66
CA GLY A 29 19.26 4.03 -7.79
C GLY A 29 17.92 4.16 -8.53
N ILE A 30 16.84 3.79 -7.86
CA ILE A 30 15.47 3.91 -8.35
C ILE A 30 14.93 5.24 -7.80
N ALA A 31 14.51 6.13 -8.69
CA ALA A 31 14.03 7.47 -8.33
C ALA A 31 12.56 7.48 -7.85
N GLU A 32 11.89 6.35 -7.93
CA GLU A 32 10.50 6.15 -7.53
C GLU A 32 10.41 5.75 -6.05
N GLY A 33 9.33 6.22 -5.38
CA GLY A 33 9.12 6.03 -3.95
C GLY A 33 9.58 7.22 -3.10
N VAL A 34 8.83 7.52 -2.04
CA VAL A 34 9.08 8.68 -1.17
C VAL A 34 9.54 8.29 0.24
N SER A 35 9.52 7.01 0.57
CA SER A 35 9.75 6.54 1.94
C SER A 35 11.10 5.87 2.15
N ASN A 36 11.61 5.16 1.15
CA ASN A 36 12.83 4.38 1.23
C ASN A 36 13.77 4.69 0.07
N SER A 37 15.06 4.39 0.24
CA SER A 37 16.02 4.42 -0.86
C SER A 37 16.10 3.02 -1.48
N ASN A 38 15.83 2.93 -2.78
CA ASN A 38 15.83 1.67 -3.51
C ASN A 38 16.89 1.64 -4.61
N TRP A 39 17.52 0.49 -4.81
CA TRP A 39 18.45 0.24 -5.91
C TRP A 39 18.08 -1.03 -6.64
N LEU A 40 18.07 -0.96 -7.96
CA LEU A 40 18.15 -2.15 -8.80
C LEU A 40 19.58 -2.67 -8.73
N ILE A 41 19.74 -3.86 -8.20
CA ILE A 41 21.01 -4.58 -8.08
C ILE A 41 21.05 -5.68 -9.14
N GLU A 42 22.08 -5.66 -9.97
CA GLU A 42 22.38 -6.75 -10.89
C GLU A 42 23.62 -7.50 -10.41
N THR A 43 23.52 -8.79 -10.34
CA THR A 43 24.61 -9.67 -9.93
C THR A 43 24.92 -10.69 -11.01
N THR A 44 25.96 -11.50 -10.81
CA THR A 44 26.28 -12.60 -11.71
C THR A 44 25.26 -13.74 -11.70
N GLN A 45 24.27 -13.73 -10.79
CA GLN A 45 23.23 -14.77 -10.70
C GLN A 45 21.85 -14.24 -11.11
N ALA A 46 21.44 -13.06 -10.61
CA ALA A 46 20.10 -12.53 -10.80
C ALA A 46 20.04 -11.00 -10.60
N ARG A 47 18.83 -10.45 -10.74
CA ARG A 47 18.50 -9.07 -10.35
C ARG A 47 17.74 -9.07 -9.04
N TYR A 48 17.95 -8.03 -8.25
CA TYR A 48 17.34 -7.82 -6.94
C TYR A 48 16.98 -6.35 -6.74
N ILE A 49 16.14 -6.08 -5.76
CA ILE A 49 15.91 -4.74 -5.22
C ILE A 49 16.58 -4.67 -3.85
N LEU A 50 17.52 -3.75 -3.68
CA LEU A 50 18.03 -3.41 -2.36
C LEU A 50 17.22 -2.23 -1.82
N THR A 51 16.49 -2.45 -0.73
CA THR A 51 15.72 -1.42 -0.04
C THR A 51 16.44 -1.00 1.23
N MET A 52 16.75 0.28 1.36
CA MET A 52 17.23 0.87 2.60
C MET A 52 16.08 1.63 3.26
N TYR A 53 15.79 1.27 4.49
CA TYR A 53 14.70 1.84 5.29
C TYR A 53 15.16 3.15 5.93
N GLU A 54 14.50 4.27 5.58
CA GLU A 54 14.98 5.60 5.94
C GLU A 54 14.35 6.09 7.26
N ARG A 55 13.12 6.59 7.24
CA ARG A 55 12.53 7.29 8.39
C ARG A 55 11.09 6.89 8.74
N ARG A 56 10.36 6.28 7.83
CA ARG A 56 8.90 6.04 8.00
C ARG A 56 8.56 4.65 8.54
N ILE A 57 9.55 3.77 8.65
CA ILE A 57 9.34 2.40 9.11
C ILE A 57 10.08 2.23 10.42
N GLU A 58 9.34 1.87 11.47
CA GLU A 58 9.93 1.48 12.74
C GLU A 58 10.71 0.18 12.56
N LEU A 59 11.97 0.16 12.99
CA LEU A 59 12.81 -1.04 12.87
C LEU A 59 12.21 -2.25 13.57
N ALA A 60 11.40 -2.03 14.61
CA ALA A 60 10.70 -3.10 15.34
C ALA A 60 9.64 -3.81 14.48
N ASP A 61 9.06 -3.13 13.48
CA ASP A 61 8.04 -3.67 12.57
C ASP A 61 8.64 -4.41 11.37
N LEU A 62 9.92 -4.15 11.06
CA LEU A 62 10.56 -4.71 9.86
C LEU A 62 10.55 -6.25 9.81
N PRO A 63 10.76 -6.99 10.92
CA PRO A 63 10.62 -8.45 10.91
C PRO A 63 9.24 -8.94 10.50
N PHE A 64 8.16 -8.21 10.88
CA PHE A 64 6.80 -8.55 10.47
C PHE A 64 6.64 -8.44 8.94
N PHE A 65 7.06 -7.34 8.33
CA PHE A 65 6.90 -7.13 6.88
C PHE A 65 7.72 -8.14 6.06
N LEU A 66 8.96 -8.40 6.44
CA LEU A 66 9.82 -9.31 5.71
C LEU A 66 9.37 -10.78 5.85
N ALA A 67 8.94 -11.18 7.05
CA ALA A 67 8.36 -12.51 7.28
C ALA A 67 7.02 -12.69 6.55
N LEU A 68 6.21 -11.64 6.42
CA LEU A 68 4.97 -11.67 5.64
C LEU A 68 5.25 -11.92 4.15
N LEU A 69 6.24 -11.23 3.58
CA LEU A 69 6.64 -11.44 2.19
C LEU A 69 7.09 -12.88 1.95
N ASP A 70 7.92 -13.44 2.83
CA ASP A 70 8.36 -14.83 2.74
C ASP A 70 7.18 -15.80 2.81
N HIS A 71 6.29 -15.64 3.79
CA HIS A 71 5.10 -16.46 3.96
C HIS A 71 4.19 -16.44 2.73
N LEU A 72 3.89 -15.25 2.19
CA LEU A 72 3.05 -15.09 1.02
C LEU A 72 3.70 -15.64 -0.26
N SER A 73 5.00 -15.44 -0.43
CA SER A 73 5.76 -15.98 -1.55
C SER A 73 5.82 -17.51 -1.51
N GLU A 74 6.04 -18.11 -0.34
CA GLU A 74 6.00 -19.57 -0.14
C GLU A 74 4.61 -20.17 -0.43
N ALA A 75 3.55 -19.41 -0.16
CA ALA A 75 2.18 -19.77 -0.52
C ALA A 75 1.85 -19.58 -2.01
N GLY A 76 2.81 -19.11 -2.83
CA GLY A 76 2.65 -18.91 -4.27
C GLY A 76 1.92 -17.61 -4.66
N CYS A 77 1.75 -16.67 -3.72
CA CYS A 77 1.21 -15.35 -4.04
C CYS A 77 2.21 -14.53 -4.89
N PRO A 78 1.72 -13.62 -5.75
CA PRO A 78 2.57 -12.76 -6.57
C PRO A 78 3.17 -11.63 -5.72
N VAL A 79 4.07 -11.96 -4.83
CA VAL A 79 4.82 -11.01 -3.98
C VAL A 79 6.30 -11.35 -4.02
N PRO A 80 7.21 -10.37 -3.87
CA PRO A 80 8.63 -10.64 -3.83
C PRO A 80 9.01 -11.31 -2.51
N ARG A 81 9.86 -12.33 -2.54
CA ARG A 81 10.45 -12.90 -1.33
C ARG A 81 11.60 -12.05 -0.82
N THR A 82 11.86 -12.14 0.47
CA THR A 82 13.06 -11.60 1.10
C THR A 82 14.26 -12.50 0.80
N ILE A 83 15.39 -11.95 0.40
CA ILE A 83 16.63 -12.70 0.22
C ILE A 83 17.40 -12.64 1.55
N HIS A 84 17.46 -13.77 2.25
CA HIS A 84 18.19 -13.87 3.50
C HIS A 84 19.69 -13.87 3.27
N ASP A 85 20.45 -13.30 4.18
CA ASP A 85 21.90 -13.34 4.11
C ASP A 85 22.43 -14.75 4.47
N ARG A 86 23.74 -14.99 4.36
CA ARG A 86 24.36 -16.29 4.65
C ARG A 86 24.22 -16.75 6.10
N SER A 87 23.84 -15.85 7.01
CA SER A 87 23.52 -16.21 8.41
C SER A 87 22.04 -16.48 8.64
N GLY A 88 21.22 -16.34 7.61
CA GLY A 88 19.76 -16.47 7.68
C GLY A 88 19.03 -15.18 8.12
N ALA A 89 19.72 -14.04 8.20
CA ALA A 89 19.11 -12.78 8.59
C ALA A 89 18.34 -12.16 7.41
N PRO A 90 17.08 -11.67 7.60
CA PRO A 90 16.26 -11.11 6.54
C PRO A 90 16.67 -9.67 6.16
N PHE A 91 17.41 -8.98 7.02
CA PHE A 91 17.97 -7.65 6.75
C PHE A 91 19.30 -7.47 7.47
N ARG A 92 20.03 -6.43 7.09
CA ARG A 92 21.31 -6.05 7.72
C ARG A 92 21.32 -4.57 8.08
N MET A 93 22.07 -4.24 9.13
CA MET A 93 22.34 -2.84 9.45
C MET A 93 23.48 -2.31 8.57
N VAL A 94 23.26 -1.14 7.99
CA VAL A 94 24.26 -0.35 7.24
C VAL A 94 24.33 1.03 7.92
N GLY A 95 25.30 1.20 8.79
CA GLY A 95 25.28 2.29 9.76
C GLY A 95 24.10 2.13 10.72
N GLU A 96 23.30 3.16 10.85
CA GLU A 96 22.10 3.19 11.70
C GLU A 96 20.80 2.73 10.97
N LYS A 97 20.88 2.37 9.70
CA LYS A 97 19.71 2.03 8.87
C LYS A 97 19.68 0.54 8.55
N ALA A 98 18.49 -0.01 8.47
CA ALA A 98 18.31 -1.36 7.97
C ALA A 98 18.30 -1.38 6.45
N ALA A 99 18.84 -2.46 5.87
CA ALA A 99 18.82 -2.74 4.44
C ALA A 99 18.40 -4.20 4.20
N ALA A 100 17.41 -4.41 3.34
CA ALA A 100 16.98 -5.74 2.92
C ALA A 100 17.18 -5.92 1.42
N LEU A 101 17.58 -7.12 1.03
CA LEU A 101 17.66 -7.54 -0.36
C LEU A 101 16.38 -8.29 -0.70
N ILE A 102 15.66 -7.81 -1.70
CA ILE A 102 14.33 -8.29 -2.09
C ILE A 102 14.40 -8.83 -3.52
N GLU A 103 13.67 -9.88 -3.82
CA GLU A 103 13.54 -10.44 -5.16
C GLU A 103 13.08 -9.38 -6.16
N PHE A 104 13.70 -9.37 -7.35
CA PHE A 104 13.23 -8.55 -8.46
C PHE A 104 12.09 -9.26 -9.19
N LEU A 105 10.92 -8.65 -9.22
CA LEU A 105 9.77 -9.13 -9.99
C LEU A 105 9.67 -8.40 -11.32
N PRO A 106 9.47 -9.11 -12.46
CA PRO A 106 9.30 -8.49 -13.76
C PRO A 106 7.88 -7.91 -13.88
N GLY A 107 7.75 -6.78 -14.56
CA GLY A 107 6.47 -6.15 -14.83
C GLY A 107 6.55 -4.63 -14.80
N VAL A 108 5.44 -4.00 -15.12
CA VAL A 108 5.26 -2.55 -15.07
C VAL A 108 3.93 -2.24 -14.37
N SER A 109 3.91 -1.15 -13.64
CA SER A 109 2.67 -0.67 -13.00
C SER A 109 1.75 -0.05 -14.05
N PRO A 110 0.45 -0.39 -14.06
CA PRO A 110 -0.50 0.15 -15.04
C PRO A 110 -0.77 1.64 -14.76
N THR A 111 -0.56 2.47 -15.75
CA THR A 111 -0.87 3.92 -15.67
C THR A 111 -2.34 4.22 -15.97
N THR A 112 -2.97 3.37 -16.75
CA THR A 112 -4.40 3.43 -17.09
C THR A 112 -4.93 2.00 -17.08
N PRO A 113 -5.35 1.51 -15.91
CA PRO A 113 -5.87 0.14 -15.77
C PRO A 113 -7.08 -0.11 -16.67
N ASP A 114 -7.20 -1.35 -17.15
CA ASP A 114 -8.40 -1.84 -17.81
C ASP A 114 -9.16 -2.85 -16.92
N PRO A 115 -10.39 -3.28 -17.31
CA PRO A 115 -11.19 -4.19 -16.52
C PRO A 115 -10.55 -5.57 -16.29
N ASP A 116 -9.79 -6.12 -17.25
CA ASP A 116 -9.14 -7.42 -17.11
C ASP A 116 -7.99 -7.35 -16.09
N GLN A 117 -7.24 -6.25 -16.12
CA GLN A 117 -6.22 -5.95 -15.11
C GLN A 117 -6.84 -5.77 -13.71
N ALA A 118 -7.95 -5.04 -13.61
CA ALA A 118 -8.66 -4.84 -12.34
C ALA A 118 -9.18 -6.19 -11.77
N ARG A 119 -9.74 -7.06 -12.62
CA ARG A 119 -10.17 -8.41 -12.26
C ARG A 119 -9.00 -9.25 -11.72
N ALA A 120 -7.87 -9.24 -12.41
CA ALA A 120 -6.68 -9.98 -11.99
C ALA A 120 -6.16 -9.49 -10.63
N VAL A 121 -6.17 -8.18 -10.37
CA VAL A 121 -5.78 -7.59 -9.09
C VAL A 121 -6.74 -8.00 -7.98
N GLY A 122 -8.05 -7.95 -8.22
CA GLY A 122 -9.04 -8.44 -7.26
C GLY A 122 -8.81 -9.90 -6.87
N SER A 123 -8.57 -10.76 -7.86
CA SER A 123 -8.27 -12.18 -7.63
C SER A 123 -6.97 -12.38 -6.84
N ALA A 124 -5.91 -11.66 -7.18
CA ALA A 124 -4.63 -11.74 -6.48
C ALA A 124 -4.69 -11.21 -5.03
N LEU A 125 -5.45 -10.14 -4.79
CA LEU A 125 -5.70 -9.63 -3.44
C LEU A 125 -6.44 -10.67 -2.57
N ALA A 126 -7.45 -11.34 -3.12
CA ALA A 126 -8.17 -12.40 -2.42
C ALA A 126 -7.25 -13.59 -2.08
N GLN A 127 -6.33 -13.97 -2.99
CA GLN A 127 -5.32 -15.02 -2.73
C GLN A 127 -4.40 -14.64 -1.58
N ILE A 128 -3.92 -13.38 -1.52
CA ILE A 128 -3.11 -12.86 -0.41
C ILE A 128 -3.88 -12.97 0.90
N HIS A 129 -5.13 -12.54 0.96
CA HIS A 129 -5.94 -12.62 2.18
C HIS A 129 -6.15 -14.06 2.68
N LEU A 130 -6.37 -15.01 1.76
CA LEU A 130 -6.50 -16.42 2.12
C LEU A 130 -5.16 -17.00 2.61
N ALA A 131 -4.06 -16.72 1.93
CA ALA A 131 -2.73 -17.18 2.31
C ALA A 131 -2.31 -16.60 3.66
N ALA A 132 -2.53 -15.30 3.88
CA ALA A 132 -2.19 -14.62 5.13
C ALA A 132 -3.00 -15.10 6.35
N GLY A 133 -4.09 -15.83 6.16
CA GLY A 133 -4.89 -16.39 7.25
C GLY A 133 -4.13 -17.40 8.14
N SER A 134 -3.04 -17.99 7.65
CA SER A 134 -2.15 -18.88 8.41
C SER A 134 -0.88 -18.19 8.92
N PHE A 135 -0.69 -16.90 8.65
CA PHE A 135 0.47 -16.15 9.12
C PHE A 135 0.41 -15.94 10.63
N ALA A 136 1.50 -16.31 11.35
CA ALA A 136 1.48 -16.37 12.80
C ALA A 136 1.61 -15.02 13.52
N MET A 137 2.07 -13.98 12.81
CA MET A 137 2.26 -12.65 13.40
C MET A 137 1.05 -11.75 13.11
N SER A 138 0.85 -10.75 13.95
CA SER A 138 -0.17 -9.72 13.78
C SER A 138 0.44 -8.34 13.99
N ARG A 139 -0.15 -7.33 13.37
CA ARG A 139 0.22 -5.93 13.54
C ARG A 139 -1.06 -5.09 13.59
N PRO A 140 -1.21 -4.15 14.55
CA PRO A 140 -2.38 -3.29 14.61
C PRO A 140 -2.48 -2.39 13.38
N ASN A 141 -3.68 -1.94 13.06
CA ASN A 141 -3.92 -0.93 12.02
C ASN A 141 -3.81 0.47 12.63
N ASP A 142 -2.65 1.10 12.47
CA ASP A 142 -2.39 2.46 12.99
C ASP A 142 -3.09 3.57 12.16
N LEU A 143 -3.71 3.21 11.04
CA LEU A 143 -4.46 4.11 10.16
C LEU A 143 -5.93 3.68 10.03
N GLY A 144 -6.47 3.04 11.05
CA GLY A 144 -7.88 2.74 11.16
C GLY A 144 -8.74 4.01 11.30
N PRO A 145 -10.09 3.90 11.20
CA PRO A 145 -10.96 5.08 11.18
C PRO A 145 -10.92 5.90 12.47
N GLN A 146 -10.67 5.29 13.61
CA GLN A 146 -10.49 6.00 14.89
C GLN A 146 -9.22 6.84 14.87
N GLN A 147 -8.10 6.26 14.45
CA GLN A 147 -6.80 6.93 14.36
C GLN A 147 -6.82 8.04 13.30
N THR A 148 -7.39 7.77 12.13
CA THR A 148 -7.49 8.78 11.07
C THR A 148 -8.42 9.93 11.42
N SER A 149 -9.51 9.66 12.17
CA SER A 149 -10.36 10.70 12.74
C SER A 149 -9.58 11.57 13.73
N ALA A 150 -8.79 10.94 14.63
CA ALA A 150 -7.94 11.67 15.58
C ALA A 150 -6.93 12.55 14.87
N ILE A 151 -6.20 12.04 13.85
CA ILE A 151 -5.24 12.81 13.04
C ILE A 151 -5.90 14.06 12.45
N LEU A 152 -7.09 13.94 11.86
CA LEU A 152 -7.79 15.09 11.28
C LEU A 152 -8.20 16.12 12.33
N HIS A 153 -8.65 15.67 13.50
CA HIS A 153 -8.98 16.58 14.62
C HIS A 153 -7.72 17.27 15.19
N GLU A 154 -6.58 16.59 15.20
CA GLU A 154 -5.31 17.16 15.62
C GLU A 154 -4.81 18.22 14.62
N CYS A 155 -5.01 18.03 13.31
CA CYS A 155 -4.75 19.07 12.32
C CYS A 155 -5.53 20.35 12.64
N GLY A 156 -6.78 20.22 13.05
CA GLY A 156 -7.67 21.34 13.38
C GLY A 156 -8.32 22.02 12.16
N ALA A 157 -9.47 22.62 12.39
CA ALA A 157 -10.31 23.19 11.33
C ALA A 157 -9.60 24.31 10.51
N ASP A 158 -8.87 25.19 11.21
CA ASP A 158 -8.18 26.32 10.55
C ASP A 158 -7.05 25.85 9.63
N ALA A 159 -6.25 24.86 10.06
CA ALA A 159 -5.20 24.29 9.24
C ALA A 159 -5.79 23.53 8.03
N LEU A 160 -6.85 22.75 8.23
CA LEU A 160 -7.55 22.10 7.13
C LEU A 160 -8.14 23.12 6.13
N ALA A 161 -8.72 24.24 6.62
CA ALA A 161 -9.24 25.31 5.77
C ALA A 161 -8.14 26.01 4.97
N SER A 162 -6.89 26.01 5.44
CA SER A 162 -5.75 26.53 4.67
C SER A 162 -5.37 25.67 3.47
N ILE A 163 -5.76 24.39 3.45
CA ILE A 163 -5.59 23.48 2.31
C ILE A 163 -6.74 23.69 1.31
N ASP A 164 -7.98 23.57 1.79
CA ASP A 164 -9.20 23.86 1.02
C ASP A 164 -10.31 24.35 1.98
N PRO A 165 -11.06 25.44 1.64
CA PRO A 165 -12.11 26.01 2.51
C PRO A 165 -13.21 25.01 2.90
N ASN A 166 -13.42 23.94 2.13
CA ASN A 166 -14.45 22.93 2.38
C ASN A 166 -13.92 21.75 3.22
N LEU A 167 -12.61 21.58 3.33
CA LEU A 167 -11.99 20.42 4.00
C LEU A 167 -12.37 20.28 5.48
N PRO A 168 -12.60 21.35 6.27
CA PRO A 168 -13.03 21.22 7.68
C PRO A 168 -14.31 20.41 7.88
N ARG A 169 -15.19 20.32 6.87
CA ARG A 169 -16.42 19.49 6.95
C ARG A 169 -16.12 18.00 7.18
N ILE A 170 -14.89 17.57 6.86
CA ILE A 170 -14.49 16.18 7.02
C ILE A 170 -14.46 15.74 8.50
N LEU A 171 -14.31 16.65 9.46
CA LEU A 171 -14.20 16.34 10.88
C LEU A 171 -15.45 15.63 11.42
N ASP A 172 -16.64 16.16 11.09
CA ASP A 172 -17.91 15.52 11.49
C ASP A 172 -18.10 14.18 10.78
N VAL A 173 -17.74 14.10 9.50
CA VAL A 173 -17.82 12.88 8.70
C VAL A 173 -16.88 11.80 9.27
N ALA A 174 -15.65 12.17 9.62
CA ALA A 174 -14.66 11.29 10.22
C ALA A 174 -15.15 10.69 11.54
N THR A 175 -15.72 11.55 12.41
CA THR A 175 -16.32 11.13 13.68
C THR A 175 -17.48 10.14 13.45
N GLY A 176 -18.33 10.42 12.44
CA GLY A 176 -19.44 9.55 12.06
C GLY A 176 -18.98 8.17 11.56
N ILE A 177 -17.98 8.13 10.70
CA ILE A 177 -17.38 6.88 10.17
C ILE A 177 -16.76 6.06 11.32
N ALA A 178 -15.94 6.70 12.17
CA ALA A 178 -15.28 6.02 13.28
C ALA A 178 -16.28 5.39 14.27
N ARG A 179 -17.39 6.09 14.57
CA ARG A 179 -18.43 5.61 15.48
C ARG A 179 -19.23 4.42 14.93
N ASN A 180 -19.44 4.38 13.60
CA ASN A 180 -20.26 3.35 12.94
C ASN A 180 -19.42 2.24 12.32
N TRP A 181 -18.11 2.18 12.61
CA TRP A 181 -17.22 1.20 12.02
C TRP A 181 -17.58 -0.23 12.45
N PRO A 182 -17.69 -1.17 11.48
CA PRO A 182 -18.03 -2.56 11.80
C PRO A 182 -16.84 -3.28 12.49
N ASN A 183 -17.14 -4.07 13.52
CA ASN A 183 -16.14 -4.79 14.31
C ASN A 183 -16.20 -6.33 14.16
N ASP A 184 -17.15 -6.83 13.38
CA ASP A 184 -17.48 -8.26 13.23
C ASP A 184 -17.17 -8.82 11.82
N LEU A 185 -16.39 -8.10 11.05
CA LEU A 185 -16.00 -8.55 9.70
C LEU A 185 -14.82 -9.54 9.75
N PRO A 186 -14.73 -10.46 8.78
CA PRO A 186 -13.61 -11.38 8.67
C PRO A 186 -12.28 -10.66 8.52
N LEU A 187 -11.30 -11.05 9.34
CA LEU A 187 -9.98 -10.44 9.42
C LEU A 187 -8.91 -11.31 8.74
N SER A 188 -7.89 -10.67 8.22
CA SER A 188 -6.61 -11.25 7.80
C SER A 188 -5.50 -10.22 7.94
N ILE A 189 -4.27 -10.54 7.51
CA ILE A 189 -3.32 -9.49 7.19
C ILE A 189 -3.71 -8.90 5.84
N ILE A 190 -3.86 -7.61 5.81
CA ILE A 190 -4.26 -6.81 4.65
C ILE A 190 -3.11 -5.94 4.17
N HIS A 191 -3.09 -5.60 2.87
CA HIS A 191 -2.10 -4.71 2.28
C HIS A 191 -2.32 -3.25 2.70
N SER A 192 -3.56 -2.83 2.68
CA SER A 192 -4.11 -1.53 3.02
C SER A 192 -3.59 -0.30 2.23
N ASP A 193 -2.76 -0.51 1.20
CA ASP A 193 -2.21 0.55 0.32
C ASP A 193 -2.04 0.09 -1.14
N LEU A 194 -2.95 -0.77 -1.65
CA LEU A 194 -2.81 -1.38 -2.97
C LEU A 194 -3.25 -0.43 -4.08
N PHE A 195 -2.42 0.57 -4.38
CA PHE A 195 -2.54 1.44 -5.54
C PHE A 195 -2.00 0.79 -6.82
N PRO A 196 -2.35 1.33 -8.01
CA PRO A 196 -1.79 0.83 -9.27
C PRO A 196 -0.26 0.81 -9.32
N ASP A 197 0.43 1.77 -8.71
CA ASP A 197 1.88 1.85 -8.63
C ASP A 197 2.52 0.78 -7.72
N ASN A 198 1.72 0.13 -6.86
CA ASN A 198 2.13 -0.99 -6.02
C ASN A 198 1.84 -2.37 -6.64
N VAL A 199 1.40 -2.41 -7.91
CA VAL A 199 1.15 -3.66 -8.63
C VAL A 199 1.99 -3.70 -9.91
N LEU A 200 2.73 -4.79 -10.12
CA LEU A 200 3.48 -5.06 -11.32
C LEU A 200 2.71 -6.06 -12.19
N MET A 201 2.62 -5.76 -13.49
CA MET A 201 1.85 -6.57 -14.43
C MET A 201 2.64 -6.85 -15.72
N LEU A 202 2.38 -7.99 -16.35
CA LEU A 202 2.73 -8.31 -17.72
C LEU A 202 1.42 -8.61 -18.49
N GLY A 203 0.96 -7.65 -19.27
CA GLY A 203 -0.39 -7.67 -19.84
C GLY A 203 -1.44 -7.55 -18.74
N ASP A 204 -2.34 -8.50 -18.66
CA ASP A 204 -3.40 -8.64 -17.65
C ASP A 204 -3.00 -9.53 -16.45
N ARG A 205 -1.79 -10.09 -16.46
CA ARG A 205 -1.31 -10.95 -15.38
C ARG A 205 -0.57 -10.14 -14.31
N VAL A 206 -1.02 -10.22 -13.06
CA VAL A 206 -0.28 -9.72 -11.90
C VAL A 206 0.99 -10.56 -11.70
N THR A 207 2.14 -9.91 -11.74
CA THR A 207 3.47 -10.51 -11.53
C THR A 207 4.07 -10.12 -10.20
N GLY A 208 3.58 -9.05 -9.57
CA GLY A 208 4.04 -8.61 -8.27
C GLY A 208 3.08 -7.64 -7.59
N MET A 209 2.83 -7.84 -6.31
CA MET A 209 2.32 -6.84 -5.39
C MET A 209 3.46 -6.45 -4.45
N ILE A 210 3.72 -5.17 -4.30
CA ILE A 210 4.88 -4.61 -3.60
C ILE A 210 4.44 -3.55 -2.60
N ASP A 211 5.34 -3.08 -1.77
CA ASP A 211 5.12 -2.00 -0.78
C ASP A 211 4.14 -2.39 0.35
N PHE A 212 4.43 -3.50 1.04
CA PHE A 212 3.64 -4.02 2.17
C PHE A 212 3.85 -3.28 3.50
N TYR A 213 4.48 -2.11 3.51
CA TYR A 213 4.86 -1.42 4.75
C TYR A 213 3.68 -0.78 5.52
N PHE A 214 2.48 -0.84 4.95
CA PHE A 214 1.23 -0.54 5.64
C PHE A 214 0.43 -1.80 6.00
N ALA A 215 0.97 -2.99 5.72
CA ALA A 215 0.28 -4.23 6.02
C ALA A 215 0.01 -4.35 7.52
N CYS A 216 -1.19 -4.78 7.85
CA CYS A 216 -1.68 -4.87 9.23
C CYS A 216 -2.80 -5.89 9.33
N THR A 217 -3.19 -6.24 10.55
CA THR A 217 -4.40 -7.04 10.79
C THR A 217 -5.63 -6.16 10.59
N GLY A 218 -6.50 -6.54 9.65
CA GLY A 218 -7.68 -5.75 9.30
C GLY A 218 -8.76 -6.56 8.59
N ALA A 219 -9.92 -5.93 8.39
CA ALA A 219 -11.00 -6.54 7.65
C ALA A 219 -10.63 -6.70 6.17
N MET A 220 -10.76 -7.92 5.63
CA MET A 220 -10.44 -8.21 4.23
C MET A 220 -11.27 -7.36 3.26
N ALA A 221 -12.56 -7.14 3.56
CA ALA A 221 -13.42 -6.29 2.76
C ALA A 221 -13.00 -4.81 2.78
N TYR A 222 -12.32 -4.35 3.86
CA TYR A 222 -11.75 -3.00 3.90
C TYR A 222 -10.60 -2.84 2.91
N ASP A 223 -9.72 -3.85 2.77
CA ASP A 223 -8.63 -3.80 1.81
C ASP A 223 -9.12 -3.80 0.35
N LEU A 224 -10.19 -4.57 0.08
CA LEU A 224 -10.88 -4.49 -1.21
C LEU A 224 -11.43 -3.08 -1.45
N ALA A 225 -12.01 -2.44 -0.44
CA ALA A 225 -12.54 -1.08 -0.55
C ALA A 225 -11.41 -0.03 -0.74
N VAL A 226 -10.24 -0.20 -0.09
CA VAL A 226 -9.03 0.60 -0.33
C VAL A 226 -8.60 0.48 -1.79
N THR A 227 -8.49 -0.75 -2.30
CA THR A 227 -8.08 -1.02 -3.68
C THR A 227 -9.10 -0.44 -4.67
N HIS A 228 -10.40 -0.59 -4.41
CA HIS A 228 -11.46 0.00 -5.25
C HIS A 228 -11.35 1.52 -5.31
N ALA A 229 -11.14 2.19 -4.17
CA ALA A 229 -10.96 3.63 -4.13
C ALA A 229 -9.69 4.11 -4.87
N ALA A 230 -8.63 3.28 -4.88
CA ALA A 230 -7.37 3.61 -5.53
C ALA A 230 -7.40 3.38 -7.06
N TRP A 231 -8.10 2.33 -7.53
CA TRP A 231 -8.07 1.87 -8.92
C TRP A 231 -9.18 2.41 -9.80
N CYS A 232 -10.37 2.64 -9.23
CA CYS A 232 -11.59 2.77 -10.03
C CYS A 232 -11.99 4.22 -10.31
N PHE A 233 -11.25 5.20 -9.83
CA PHE A 233 -11.53 6.61 -10.06
C PHE A 233 -10.48 7.27 -10.96
N ASP A 234 -10.92 8.35 -11.60
CA ASP A 234 -10.00 9.29 -12.23
C ASP A 234 -9.10 9.98 -11.17
N ARG A 235 -8.11 10.72 -11.64
CA ARG A 235 -7.17 11.41 -10.73
C ARG A 235 -7.83 12.44 -9.83
N SER A 236 -8.91 13.09 -10.29
CA SER A 236 -9.66 14.08 -9.51
C SER A 236 -10.52 13.43 -8.41
N GLY A 237 -10.76 12.13 -8.48
CA GLY A 237 -11.67 11.41 -7.60
C GLY A 237 -13.15 11.66 -7.88
N MET A 238 -13.51 12.38 -8.94
CA MET A 238 -14.88 12.77 -9.24
C MET A 238 -15.64 11.73 -10.06
N HIS A 239 -14.93 10.93 -10.87
CA HIS A 239 -15.56 10.01 -11.81
C HIS A 239 -15.12 8.57 -11.54
N LEU A 240 -16.08 7.73 -11.14
CA LEU A 240 -15.90 6.30 -11.05
C LEU A 240 -15.93 5.66 -12.43
N ASN A 241 -14.94 4.83 -12.75
CA ASN A 241 -15.03 3.87 -13.84
C ASN A 241 -15.72 2.59 -13.34
N GLN A 242 -17.02 2.49 -13.61
CA GLN A 242 -17.85 1.38 -13.09
C GLN A 242 -17.40 0.02 -13.61
N ALA A 243 -16.89 -0.06 -14.84
CA ALA A 243 -16.39 -1.31 -15.39
C ALA A 243 -15.15 -1.83 -14.63
N LEU A 244 -14.25 -0.92 -14.23
CA LEU A 244 -13.11 -1.28 -13.37
C LEU A 244 -13.59 -1.77 -12.00
N GLY A 245 -14.53 -1.03 -11.37
CA GLY A 245 -15.05 -1.38 -10.05
C GLY A 245 -15.72 -2.75 -10.03
N ALA A 246 -16.61 -3.00 -10.99
CA ALA A 246 -17.29 -4.30 -11.12
C ALA A 246 -16.28 -5.43 -11.36
N ALA A 247 -15.32 -5.27 -12.27
CA ALA A 247 -14.32 -6.28 -12.57
C ALA A 247 -13.41 -6.58 -11.36
N LEU A 248 -12.99 -5.57 -10.61
CA LEU A 248 -12.19 -5.73 -9.39
C LEU A 248 -12.94 -6.57 -8.34
N VAL A 249 -14.19 -6.21 -8.05
CA VAL A 249 -15.03 -6.92 -7.06
C VAL A 249 -15.32 -8.33 -7.51
N GLU A 250 -15.66 -8.55 -8.79
CA GLU A 250 -15.89 -9.88 -9.37
C GLU A 250 -14.64 -10.76 -9.29
N GLY A 251 -13.45 -10.20 -9.61
CA GLY A 251 -12.18 -10.91 -9.49
C GLY A 251 -11.92 -11.36 -8.06
N TYR A 252 -12.12 -10.49 -7.09
CA TYR A 252 -11.98 -10.82 -5.67
C TYR A 252 -12.98 -11.90 -5.24
N ASP A 253 -14.25 -11.71 -5.56
CA ASP A 253 -15.36 -12.58 -5.17
C ASP A 253 -15.26 -13.99 -5.78
N SER A 254 -14.64 -14.11 -6.95
CA SER A 254 -14.40 -15.40 -7.63
C SER A 254 -13.43 -16.31 -6.87
N VAL A 255 -12.53 -15.74 -6.07
CA VAL A 255 -11.52 -16.47 -5.28
C VAL A 255 -11.94 -16.59 -3.82
N ARG A 256 -12.44 -15.49 -3.25
CA ARG A 256 -12.94 -15.40 -1.89
C ARG A 256 -14.31 -14.73 -1.90
N PRO A 257 -15.40 -15.49 -1.87
CA PRO A 257 -16.75 -14.93 -1.86
C PRO A 257 -16.98 -14.00 -0.65
N LEU A 258 -17.43 -12.78 -0.92
CA LEU A 258 -17.85 -11.86 0.11
C LEU A 258 -19.15 -12.35 0.75
N ASN A 259 -19.21 -12.39 2.08
CA ASN A 259 -20.46 -12.67 2.78
C ASN A 259 -21.39 -11.44 2.77
N LYS A 260 -22.64 -11.65 3.25
CA LYS A 260 -23.65 -10.57 3.24
C LYS A 260 -23.20 -9.36 4.05
N SER A 261 -22.62 -9.57 5.24
CA SER A 261 -22.15 -8.46 6.09
C SER A 261 -21.05 -7.64 5.44
N GLU A 262 -20.09 -8.32 4.79
CA GLU A 262 -19.03 -7.64 4.05
C GLU A 262 -19.59 -6.78 2.91
N ARG A 263 -20.52 -7.34 2.12
CA ARG A 263 -21.17 -6.60 1.03
C ARG A 263 -21.94 -5.39 1.54
N ASP A 264 -22.76 -5.57 2.58
CA ASP A 264 -23.56 -4.51 3.16
C ASP A 264 -22.72 -3.34 3.68
N HIS A 265 -21.49 -3.62 4.15
CA HIS A 265 -20.58 -2.62 4.69
C HIS A 265 -19.59 -2.00 3.69
N LEU A 266 -19.47 -2.52 2.45
CA LEU A 266 -18.52 -1.98 1.46
C LEU A 266 -18.59 -0.45 1.31
N PRO A 267 -19.77 0.22 1.26
CA PRO A 267 -19.82 1.67 1.14
C PRO A 267 -19.21 2.41 2.33
N LEU A 268 -19.41 1.90 3.55
CA LEU A 268 -18.82 2.50 4.75
C LEU A 268 -17.31 2.23 4.82
N LEU A 269 -16.88 1.03 4.43
CA LEU A 269 -15.47 0.65 4.36
C LEU A 269 -14.72 1.52 3.34
N ALA A 270 -15.32 1.81 2.19
CA ALA A 270 -14.74 2.71 1.19
C ALA A 270 -14.66 4.17 1.66
N GLN A 271 -15.65 4.63 2.42
CA GLN A 271 -15.56 5.95 3.06
C GLN A 271 -14.40 5.99 4.07
N GLY A 272 -14.22 4.93 4.86
CA GLY A 272 -13.07 4.81 5.78
C GLY A 272 -11.73 4.76 5.04
N ALA A 273 -11.66 4.07 3.89
CA ALA A 273 -10.49 4.06 3.03
C ALA A 273 -10.16 5.47 2.52
N CYS A 274 -11.16 6.21 2.04
CA CYS A 274 -10.97 7.59 1.63
C CYS A 274 -10.51 8.48 2.79
N LEU A 275 -11.12 8.30 3.98
CA LEU A 275 -10.76 9.07 5.18
C LEU A 275 -9.28 8.89 5.54
N ARG A 276 -8.74 7.66 5.43
CA ARG A 276 -7.32 7.39 5.66
C ARG A 276 -6.43 8.24 4.76
N PHE A 277 -6.74 8.30 3.45
CA PHE A 277 -5.93 9.07 2.51
C PHE A 277 -6.16 10.57 2.63
N ILE A 278 -7.33 11.03 3.04
CA ILE A 278 -7.57 12.43 3.38
C ILE A 278 -6.67 12.82 4.57
N ALA A 279 -6.67 12.03 5.63
CA ALA A 279 -5.89 12.31 6.84
C ALA A 279 -4.38 12.33 6.55
N SER A 280 -3.85 11.30 5.92
CA SER A 280 -2.41 11.22 5.62
C SER A 280 -1.95 12.32 4.66
N ARG A 281 -2.75 12.64 3.64
CA ARG A 281 -2.42 13.71 2.69
C ARG A 281 -2.54 15.10 3.31
N ALA A 282 -3.53 15.33 4.17
CA ALA A 282 -3.68 16.60 4.88
C ALA A 282 -2.47 16.82 5.81
N GLN A 283 -2.08 15.81 6.58
CA GLN A 283 -0.90 15.87 7.43
C GLN A 283 0.38 16.10 6.61
N ASP A 284 0.62 15.30 5.57
CA ASP A 284 1.76 15.48 4.66
C ASP A 284 1.76 16.88 4.02
N TRP A 285 0.59 17.44 3.69
CA TRP A 285 0.47 18.78 3.12
C TRP A 285 0.91 19.86 4.09
N LEU A 286 0.50 19.75 5.34
CA LEU A 286 0.85 20.71 6.40
C LEU A 286 2.32 20.60 6.82
N ASP A 287 2.86 19.38 6.87
CA ASP A 287 4.24 19.11 7.27
C ASP A 287 5.27 19.41 6.16
N THR A 288 4.83 19.46 4.90
CA THR A 288 5.72 19.70 3.76
C THR A 288 5.96 21.21 3.56
N PRO A 289 7.21 21.71 3.66
CA PRO A 289 7.51 23.10 3.37
C PRO A 289 7.07 23.54 1.97
N ALA A 290 6.69 24.81 1.82
CA ALA A 290 6.18 25.34 0.54
C ALA A 290 7.23 25.33 -0.60
N ASP A 291 8.50 25.35 -0.25
CA ASP A 291 9.66 25.31 -1.15
C ASP A 291 10.22 23.90 -1.38
N ALA A 292 9.59 22.86 -0.81
CA ALA A 292 10.01 21.49 -1.03
C ALA A 292 9.81 21.07 -2.50
N LEU A 293 10.79 20.34 -3.05
CA LEU A 293 10.74 19.83 -4.42
C LEU A 293 9.73 18.66 -4.59
N VAL A 294 9.08 18.24 -3.52
CA VAL A 294 8.11 17.15 -3.52
C VAL A 294 6.72 17.70 -3.88
N ARG A 295 6.07 17.11 -4.88
CA ARG A 295 4.68 17.46 -5.21
C ARG A 295 3.74 16.93 -4.12
N ARG A 296 3.05 17.85 -3.43
CA ARG A 296 2.01 17.50 -2.47
C ARG A 296 0.84 16.78 -3.17
N LYS A 297 0.36 15.71 -2.57
CA LYS A 297 -0.87 15.03 -3.03
C LYS A 297 -2.07 15.74 -2.43
N ASP A 298 -3.04 16.12 -3.28
CA ASP A 298 -4.23 16.84 -2.85
C ASP A 298 -5.17 15.90 -2.05
N PRO A 299 -5.54 16.23 -0.80
CA PRO A 299 -6.53 15.44 -0.05
C PRO A 299 -7.93 15.51 -0.67
N MET A 300 -8.26 16.56 -1.42
CA MET A 300 -9.58 16.74 -2.06
C MET A 300 -9.91 15.64 -3.07
N ASP A 301 -8.90 15.03 -3.72
CA ASP A 301 -9.12 13.86 -4.59
C ASP A 301 -9.86 12.73 -3.85
N PHE A 302 -9.57 12.52 -2.55
CA PHE A 302 -10.25 11.51 -1.73
C PHE A 302 -11.50 12.03 -1.04
N VAL A 303 -11.66 13.33 -0.83
CA VAL A 303 -12.92 13.92 -0.40
C VAL A 303 -14.01 13.67 -1.45
N HIS A 304 -13.72 13.89 -2.73
CA HIS A 304 -14.67 13.64 -3.82
C HIS A 304 -15.09 12.16 -3.89
N ARG A 305 -14.12 11.21 -3.74
CA ARG A 305 -14.42 9.77 -3.69
C ARG A 305 -15.30 9.43 -2.49
N LEU A 306 -15.01 9.99 -1.32
CA LEU A 306 -15.79 9.77 -0.11
C LEU A 306 -17.24 10.25 -0.30
N GLU A 307 -17.44 11.46 -0.85
CA GLU A 307 -18.75 12.00 -1.16
C GLU A 307 -19.49 11.13 -2.17
N PHE A 308 -18.79 10.63 -3.19
CA PHE A 308 -19.35 9.69 -4.16
C PHE A 308 -19.86 8.40 -3.47
N TYR A 309 -19.07 7.78 -2.61
CA TYR A 309 -19.49 6.57 -1.89
C TYR A 309 -20.67 6.83 -0.93
N ARG A 310 -20.74 8.00 -0.34
CA ARG A 310 -21.90 8.40 0.49
C ARG A 310 -23.17 8.54 -0.34
N ASP A 311 -23.07 9.12 -1.54
CA ASP A 311 -24.20 9.32 -2.45
C ASP A 311 -24.67 8.01 -3.09
N LYS A 312 -23.76 7.22 -3.63
CA LYS A 312 -24.06 6.01 -4.41
C LYS A 312 -24.31 4.76 -3.56
N GLY A 313 -23.74 4.69 -2.37
CA GLY A 313 -23.89 3.50 -1.52
C GLY A 313 -23.49 2.22 -2.25
N GLN A 314 -24.32 1.18 -2.18
CA GLN A 314 -24.07 -0.12 -2.79
C GLN A 314 -23.90 -0.09 -4.31
N SER A 315 -24.54 0.86 -5.00
CA SER A 315 -24.43 0.96 -6.47
C SER A 315 -23.04 1.33 -6.97
N ALA A 316 -22.13 1.74 -6.09
CA ALA A 316 -20.72 1.95 -6.43
C ALA A 316 -19.95 0.65 -6.69
N PHE A 317 -20.49 -0.50 -6.28
CA PHE A 317 -19.84 -1.82 -6.32
C PHE A 317 -20.56 -2.84 -7.24
N SER A 318 -21.47 -2.37 -8.07
CA SER A 318 -22.30 -3.20 -8.97
C SER A 318 -21.99 -2.93 -10.44
#